data_77757a1d39f096ee501fdeadbe4d7f63
#
_entry.id   77757a1d39f096ee501fdeadbe4d7f63
#
_cell.length_a   1.000
_cell.length_b   1.000
_cell.length_c   1.000
_cell.angle_alpha   90.00
_cell.angle_beta   90.00
_cell.angle_gamma   90.00
#
_symmetry.space_group_name_H-M   'P 1'
#
loop_
_entity.id
_entity.type
_entity.pdbx_description
1 polymer ?
#
loop_
_entity_poly.entity_id
_entity_poly.type
_entity_poly.pdbx_seq_one_letter_code
_entity_poly.pdbx_strand_id
1 'polypeptide(L)'
;MNNSKIIGSKSGEPWIGLLDGTYAIVLTLLVIELPALIIELVSLIEEGISVAAVASAIATHIMGYLFATILIYDLWALHKGFKSMCVASRFSSIITMVILWLGSLLPPSIYLVQHYSQKYSISEILDKEELSTLNFEIILIRCFEIGLFVVIYFLLLALFKNEIKVSSRGDNKFRKELSDTSKIISYRFLASLTLLIVSLFIPTGFLAELPLAFLALFTLMPSDFYGKKIIST
;
A
#
# COMPACT_ATOMS: atom_id res chain seq x y z
N MET A 1 -32.08 -30.57 -7.85
CA MET A 1 -30.79 -31.08 -7.30
C MET A 1 -29.97 -29.89 -6.84
N ASN A 2 -29.82 -29.75 -5.50
CA ASN A 2 -29.18 -28.62 -4.88
C ASN A 2 -27.63 -28.80 -4.91
N ASN A 3 -26.92 -28.18 -5.88
CA ASN A 3 -25.46 -28.18 -5.97
C ASN A 3 -24.79 -27.07 -5.12
N SER A 4 -25.51 -26.52 -4.12
CA SER A 4 -24.99 -25.43 -3.27
C SER A 4 -24.24 -25.91 -2.02
N LYS A 5 -24.01 -27.23 -1.87
CA LYS A 5 -23.40 -27.81 -0.65
C LYS A 5 -21.90 -28.11 -0.69
N ILE A 6 -21.18 -27.77 -1.76
CA ILE A 6 -19.77 -28.16 -1.89
C ILE A 6 -18.77 -27.06 -1.50
N ILE A 7 -19.22 -25.83 -1.25
CA ILE A 7 -18.35 -24.76 -0.73
C ILE A 7 -18.91 -24.30 0.63
N GLY A 8 -18.95 -25.21 1.55
CA GLY A 8 -19.57 -24.97 2.86
C GLY A 8 -18.59 -25.17 4.01
N SER A 9 -17.40 -24.58 3.99
CA SER A 9 -16.81 -24.24 5.27
C SER A 9 -17.34 -22.86 5.64
N LYS A 10 -18.15 -22.79 6.68
CA LYS A 10 -18.68 -21.56 7.28
C LYS A 10 -17.59 -20.70 7.93
N SER A 11 -16.33 -21.09 7.85
CA SER A 11 -15.19 -20.40 8.43
C SER A 11 -14.42 -19.68 7.32
N GLY A 12 -14.17 -18.40 7.48
CA GLY A 12 -13.23 -17.64 6.67
C GLY A 12 -11.76 -18.04 6.91
N GLU A 13 -11.50 -19.03 7.77
CA GLU A 13 -10.17 -19.52 8.17
C GLU A 13 -9.21 -19.81 7.01
N PRO A 14 -9.58 -20.54 5.93
CA PRO A 14 -8.66 -20.80 4.84
C PRO A 14 -8.22 -19.51 4.13
N TRP A 15 -9.10 -18.53 4.01
CA TRP A 15 -8.79 -17.24 3.43
C TRP A 15 -7.91 -16.38 4.32
N ILE A 16 -8.10 -16.45 5.65
CA ILE A 16 -7.27 -15.73 6.63
C ILE A 16 -5.84 -16.26 6.56
N GLY A 17 -5.64 -17.57 6.51
CA GLY A 17 -4.30 -18.16 6.35
C GLY A 17 -3.61 -17.76 5.05
N LEU A 18 -4.35 -17.73 3.92
CA LEU A 18 -3.81 -17.27 2.64
C LEU A 18 -3.44 -15.78 2.69
N LEU A 19 -4.28 -14.94 3.31
CA LEU A 19 -4.00 -13.51 3.51
C LEU A 19 -2.74 -13.31 4.34
N ASP A 20 -2.66 -13.95 5.51
CA ASP A 20 -1.52 -13.84 6.41
C ASP A 20 -0.23 -14.30 5.71
N GLY A 21 -0.26 -15.42 4.98
CA GLY A 21 0.88 -15.91 4.21
C GLY A 21 1.31 -14.96 3.09
N THR A 22 0.37 -14.44 2.30
CA THR A 22 0.70 -13.54 1.20
C THR A 22 1.27 -12.21 1.69
N TYR A 23 0.65 -11.57 2.68
CA TYR A 23 1.16 -10.31 3.22
C TYR A 23 2.47 -10.48 3.98
N ALA A 24 2.70 -11.63 4.64
CA ALA A 24 4.00 -11.95 5.23
C ALA A 24 5.10 -12.02 4.17
N ILE A 25 4.83 -12.66 3.01
CA ILE A 25 5.77 -12.72 1.89
C ILE A 25 6.03 -11.31 1.34
N VAL A 26 4.98 -10.50 1.14
CA VAL A 26 5.10 -9.11 0.65
C VAL A 26 6.00 -8.28 1.57
N LEU A 27 5.78 -8.33 2.88
CA LEU A 27 6.61 -7.64 3.87
C LEU A 27 8.04 -8.17 3.92
N THR A 28 8.22 -9.48 3.77
CA THR A 28 9.55 -10.10 3.75
C THR A 28 10.35 -9.67 2.52
N LEU A 29 9.72 -9.64 1.34
CA LEU A 29 10.36 -9.16 0.11
C LEU A 29 10.80 -7.72 0.24
N LEU A 30 9.96 -6.87 0.81
CA LEU A 30 10.30 -5.46 1.06
C LEU A 30 11.54 -5.31 1.94
N VAL A 31 11.66 -6.12 3.01
CA VAL A 31 12.80 -6.05 3.94
C VAL A 31 14.09 -6.64 3.34
N ILE A 32 13.98 -7.68 2.49
CA ILE A 32 15.14 -8.34 1.87
C ILE A 32 15.86 -7.41 0.87
N GLU A 33 15.14 -6.53 0.21
CA GLU A 33 15.73 -5.60 -0.77
C GLU A 33 16.52 -4.46 -0.11
N LEU A 34 16.20 -4.08 1.13
CA LEU A 34 16.83 -2.97 1.84
C LEU A 34 18.37 -3.13 2.04
N PRO A 35 18.91 -4.30 2.46
CA PRO A 35 20.35 -4.48 2.58
C PRO A 35 21.11 -4.31 1.27
N ALA A 36 20.57 -4.80 0.16
CA ALA A 36 21.19 -4.68 -1.16
C ALA A 36 21.29 -3.21 -1.58
N LEU A 37 20.24 -2.44 -1.36
CA LEU A 37 20.20 -1.00 -1.63
C LEU A 37 21.21 -0.23 -0.75
N ILE A 38 21.32 -0.58 0.54
CA ILE A 38 22.31 0.06 1.44
C ILE A 38 23.74 -0.23 0.98
N ILE A 39 24.05 -1.47 0.57
CA ILE A 39 25.37 -1.83 0.06
C ILE A 39 25.70 -1.03 -1.21
N GLU A 40 24.75 -0.91 -2.14
CA GLU A 40 24.90 -0.09 -3.35
C GLU A 40 25.19 1.38 -3.00
N LEU A 41 24.45 1.95 -2.04
CA LEU A 41 24.68 3.33 -1.57
C LEU A 41 26.07 3.51 -0.93
N VAL A 42 26.51 2.55 -0.12
CA VAL A 42 27.81 2.63 0.55
C VAL A 42 28.95 2.55 -0.48
N SER A 43 28.83 1.78 -1.56
CA SER A 43 29.86 1.70 -2.61
C SER A 43 30.12 3.03 -3.31
N LEU A 44 29.13 3.95 -3.33
CA LEU A 44 29.29 5.28 -3.90
C LEU A 44 30.30 6.18 -3.16
N ILE A 45 30.61 5.84 -1.90
CA ILE A 45 31.68 6.52 -1.15
C ILE A 45 33.04 6.24 -1.81
N GLU A 46 33.26 5.04 -2.32
CA GLU A 46 34.47 4.66 -3.06
C GLU A 46 34.58 5.42 -4.41
N GLU A 47 33.43 5.81 -4.98
CA GLU A 47 33.36 6.63 -6.19
C GLU A 47 33.51 8.13 -5.93
N GLY A 48 33.72 8.53 -4.66
CA GLY A 48 34.00 9.91 -4.28
C GLY A 48 32.76 10.72 -3.84
N ILE A 49 31.62 10.07 -3.68
CA ILE A 49 30.39 10.71 -3.13
C ILE A 49 30.60 10.97 -1.63
N SER A 50 30.17 12.13 -1.15
CA SER A 50 30.35 12.50 0.26
C SER A 50 29.58 11.56 1.20
N VAL A 51 30.20 11.19 2.32
CA VAL A 51 29.57 10.35 3.36
C VAL A 51 28.24 10.93 3.85
N ALA A 52 28.13 12.26 3.93
CA ALA A 52 26.92 12.94 4.36
C ALA A 52 25.77 12.74 3.36
N ALA A 53 26.05 12.80 2.05
CA ALA A 53 25.05 12.55 1.01
C ALA A 53 24.57 11.10 1.03
N VAL A 54 25.50 10.15 1.16
CA VAL A 54 25.17 8.71 1.27
C VAL A 54 24.35 8.43 2.53
N ALA A 55 24.71 8.99 3.68
CA ALA A 55 23.95 8.83 4.93
C ALA A 55 22.53 9.41 4.80
N SER A 56 22.37 10.57 4.14
CA SER A 56 21.05 11.16 3.88
C SER A 56 20.20 10.28 2.96
N ALA A 57 20.79 9.73 1.91
CA ALA A 57 20.11 8.81 1.00
C ALA A 57 19.65 7.53 1.73
N ILE A 58 20.52 6.91 2.54
CA ILE A 58 20.18 5.75 3.37
C ILE A 58 18.99 6.06 4.31
N ALA A 59 19.03 7.21 5.00
CA ALA A 59 17.96 7.61 5.90
C ALA A 59 16.62 7.77 5.15
N THR A 60 16.64 8.40 3.97
CA THR A 60 15.46 8.58 3.13
C THR A 60 14.87 7.23 2.70
N HIS A 61 15.72 6.28 2.28
CA HIS A 61 15.27 4.95 1.88
C HIS A 61 14.68 4.16 3.04
N ILE A 62 15.33 4.15 4.20
CA ILE A 62 14.80 3.51 5.41
C ILE A 62 13.41 4.08 5.75
N MET A 63 13.22 5.40 5.65
CA MET A 63 11.93 6.03 5.89
C MET A 63 10.88 5.63 4.84
N GLY A 64 11.24 5.55 3.56
CA GLY A 64 10.35 5.07 2.50
C GLY A 64 9.87 3.64 2.75
N TYR A 65 10.79 2.73 3.08
CA TYR A 65 10.44 1.34 3.45
C TYR A 65 9.58 1.26 4.71
N LEU A 66 9.81 2.11 5.71
CA LEU A 66 8.97 2.19 6.92
C LEU A 66 7.54 2.61 6.57
N PHE A 67 7.37 3.65 5.75
CA PHE A 67 6.05 4.09 5.31
C PHE A 67 5.34 3.03 4.48
N ALA A 68 6.04 2.37 3.58
CA ALA A 68 5.52 1.26 2.80
C ALA A 68 5.05 0.10 3.71
N THR A 69 5.83 -0.25 4.72
CA THR A 69 5.47 -1.28 5.71
C THR A 69 4.18 -0.93 6.44
N ILE A 70 4.02 0.34 6.88
CA ILE A 70 2.81 0.83 7.53
C ILE A 70 1.60 0.67 6.62
N LEU A 71 1.72 1.05 5.34
CA LEU A 71 0.62 0.96 4.37
C LEU A 71 0.24 -0.48 4.05
N ILE A 72 1.21 -1.36 3.87
CA ILE A 72 0.98 -2.78 3.62
C ILE A 72 0.31 -3.44 4.83
N TYR A 73 0.76 -3.10 6.05
CA TYR A 73 0.13 -3.58 7.28
C TYR A 73 -1.33 -3.11 7.39
N ASP A 74 -1.60 -1.86 7.04
CA ASP A 74 -2.96 -1.32 7.02
C ASP A 74 -3.87 -2.06 6.03
N LEU A 75 -3.39 -2.31 4.81
CA LEU A 75 -4.12 -3.10 3.81
C LEU A 75 -4.41 -4.51 4.32
N TRP A 76 -3.41 -5.17 4.94
CA TRP A 76 -3.59 -6.48 5.56
C TRP A 76 -4.67 -6.44 6.64
N ALA A 77 -4.61 -5.47 7.56
CA ALA A 77 -5.56 -5.35 8.67
C ALA A 77 -7.01 -5.14 8.17
N LEU A 78 -7.21 -4.26 7.17
CA LEU A 78 -8.51 -4.03 6.56
C LEU A 78 -9.03 -5.27 5.84
N HIS A 79 -8.19 -5.94 5.08
CA HIS A 79 -8.56 -7.11 4.30
C HIS A 79 -8.87 -8.31 5.21
N LYS A 80 -8.03 -8.53 6.23
CA LYS A 80 -8.25 -9.56 7.27
C LYS A 80 -9.53 -9.29 8.06
N GLY A 81 -9.74 -8.04 8.48
CA GLY A 81 -10.97 -7.62 9.16
C GLY A 81 -12.21 -7.92 8.32
N PHE A 82 -12.19 -7.63 7.01
CA PHE A 82 -13.27 -8.00 6.10
C PHE A 82 -13.52 -9.52 6.10
N LYS A 83 -12.47 -10.32 5.93
CA LYS A 83 -12.60 -11.79 5.82
C LYS A 83 -13.01 -12.46 7.12
N SER A 84 -12.67 -11.88 8.26
CA SER A 84 -13.13 -12.40 9.57
C SER A 84 -14.62 -12.14 9.81
N MET A 85 -15.17 -11.08 9.21
CA MET A 85 -16.56 -10.67 9.40
C MET A 85 -17.51 -11.27 8.37
N CYS A 86 -17.05 -11.58 7.15
CA CYS A 86 -17.90 -11.88 6.01
C CYS A 86 -17.77 -13.33 5.55
N VAL A 87 -18.91 -13.92 5.16
CA VAL A 87 -18.93 -15.26 4.55
C VAL A 87 -18.35 -15.17 3.13
N ALA A 88 -17.51 -16.16 2.78
CA ALA A 88 -16.91 -16.21 1.46
C ALA A 88 -17.96 -16.38 0.36
N SER A 89 -18.12 -15.38 -0.49
CA SER A 89 -18.88 -15.46 -1.74
C SER A 89 -17.91 -15.60 -2.92
N ARG A 90 -18.40 -16.09 -4.07
CA ARG A 90 -17.56 -16.20 -5.29
C ARG A 90 -17.02 -14.83 -5.70
N PHE A 91 -17.82 -13.79 -5.64
CA PHE A 91 -17.40 -12.40 -5.93
C PHE A 91 -16.30 -11.93 -4.97
N SER A 92 -16.52 -12.08 -3.65
CA SER A 92 -15.55 -11.74 -2.62
C SER A 92 -14.22 -12.49 -2.80
N SER A 93 -14.28 -13.76 -3.20
CA SER A 93 -13.08 -14.58 -3.43
C SER A 93 -12.27 -14.09 -4.62
N ILE A 94 -12.93 -13.78 -5.75
CA ILE A 94 -12.26 -13.27 -6.96
C ILE A 94 -11.57 -11.93 -6.65
N ILE A 95 -12.29 -10.97 -6.04
CA ILE A 95 -11.70 -9.67 -5.72
C ILE A 95 -10.56 -9.80 -4.71
N THR A 96 -10.68 -10.68 -3.72
CA THR A 96 -9.57 -11.00 -2.79
C THR A 96 -8.33 -11.46 -3.54
N MET A 97 -8.46 -12.39 -4.49
CA MET A 97 -7.32 -12.86 -5.29
C MET A 97 -6.68 -11.72 -6.10
N VAL A 98 -7.50 -10.84 -6.69
CA VAL A 98 -7.00 -9.68 -7.43
C VAL A 98 -6.24 -8.72 -6.49
N ILE A 99 -6.77 -8.45 -5.29
CA ILE A 99 -6.09 -7.61 -4.29
C ILE A 99 -4.75 -8.22 -3.88
N LEU A 100 -4.69 -9.53 -3.63
CA LEU A 100 -3.45 -10.21 -3.27
C LEU A 100 -2.41 -10.16 -4.40
N TRP A 101 -2.87 -10.34 -5.65
CA TRP A 101 -2.00 -10.21 -6.81
C TRP A 101 -1.45 -8.78 -6.96
N LEU A 102 -2.30 -7.75 -6.86
CA LEU A 102 -1.86 -6.35 -6.88
C LEU A 102 -0.95 -6.02 -5.69
N GLY A 103 -1.25 -6.55 -4.50
CA GLY A 103 -0.43 -6.40 -3.31
C GLY A 103 1.00 -6.96 -3.49
N SER A 104 1.16 -8.04 -4.25
CA SER A 104 2.48 -8.61 -4.55
C SER A 104 3.33 -7.73 -5.48
N LEU A 105 2.73 -6.77 -6.17
CA LEU A 105 3.44 -5.79 -7.01
C LEU A 105 3.96 -4.57 -6.20
N LEU A 106 3.52 -4.40 -4.94
CA LEU A 106 3.95 -3.26 -4.12
C LEU A 106 5.46 -3.27 -3.81
N PRO A 107 6.09 -4.36 -3.34
CA PRO A 107 7.53 -4.36 -3.08
C PRO A 107 8.37 -3.94 -4.29
N PRO A 108 8.23 -4.54 -5.48
CA PRO A 108 9.01 -4.13 -6.62
C PRO A 108 8.71 -2.70 -7.07
N SER A 109 7.48 -2.18 -6.93
CA SER A 109 7.20 -0.78 -7.26
C SER A 109 7.89 0.20 -6.31
N ILE A 110 7.90 -0.10 -5.02
CA ILE A 110 8.60 0.68 -3.99
C ILE A 110 10.11 0.68 -4.25
N TYR A 111 10.68 -0.51 -4.50
CA TYR A 111 12.09 -0.64 -4.85
C TYR A 111 12.47 0.22 -6.07
N LEU A 112 11.66 0.19 -7.13
CA LEU A 112 11.91 0.99 -8.33
C LEU A 112 11.90 2.50 -8.03
N VAL A 113 10.93 2.99 -7.25
CA VAL A 113 10.90 4.42 -6.86
C VAL A 113 12.17 4.78 -6.09
N GLN A 114 12.59 3.95 -5.14
CA GLN A 114 13.80 4.15 -4.34
C GLN A 114 15.06 4.18 -5.22
N HIS A 115 15.22 3.19 -6.09
CA HIS A 115 16.38 3.06 -6.96
C HIS A 115 16.52 4.25 -7.92
N TYR A 116 15.43 4.69 -8.56
CA TYR A 116 15.47 5.85 -9.46
C TYR A 116 15.64 7.18 -8.72
N SER A 117 15.04 7.31 -7.52
CA SER A 117 15.25 8.49 -6.66
C SER A 117 16.69 8.63 -6.21
N GLN A 118 17.37 7.51 -5.97
CA GLN A 118 18.81 7.48 -5.66
C GLN A 118 19.64 8.03 -6.82
N LYS A 119 19.42 7.53 -8.05
CA LYS A 119 20.08 8.04 -9.24
C LYS A 119 19.93 9.55 -9.39
N TYR A 120 18.74 10.06 -9.12
CA TYR A 120 18.48 11.49 -9.15
C TYR A 120 19.27 12.27 -8.11
N SER A 121 19.33 11.78 -6.87
CA SER A 121 20.04 12.46 -5.76
C SER A 121 21.56 12.57 -5.98
N ILE A 122 22.12 11.66 -6.81
CA ILE A 122 23.54 11.62 -7.16
C ILE A 122 23.81 12.41 -8.46
N SER A 123 22.75 12.80 -9.16
CA SER A 123 22.79 13.36 -10.51
C SER A 123 23.25 14.82 -10.63
N GLU A 124 23.89 15.41 -9.61
CA GLU A 124 24.61 16.69 -9.77
C GLU A 124 25.64 16.65 -10.92
N ILE A 125 25.90 15.45 -11.47
CA ILE A 125 26.89 15.16 -12.53
C ILE A 125 26.22 14.94 -13.89
N LEU A 126 24.88 14.79 -13.96
CA LEU A 126 24.14 14.47 -15.20
C LEU A 126 23.85 15.71 -16.05
N ASP A 127 23.90 15.54 -17.36
CA ASP A 127 23.46 16.56 -18.31
C ASP A 127 21.95 16.86 -18.14
N LYS A 128 21.53 18.09 -18.49
CA LYS A 128 20.14 18.54 -18.35
C LYS A 128 19.13 17.64 -19.08
N GLU A 129 19.50 17.03 -20.17
CA GLU A 129 18.64 16.16 -20.97
C GLU A 129 18.43 14.80 -20.28
N GLU A 130 19.51 14.21 -19.75
CA GLU A 130 19.44 12.98 -18.95
C GLU A 130 18.63 13.19 -17.68
N LEU A 131 18.80 14.35 -17.02
CA LEU A 131 18.03 14.73 -15.83
C LEU A 131 16.52 14.85 -16.11
N SER A 132 16.13 15.40 -17.28
CA SER A 132 14.71 15.52 -17.64
C SER A 132 14.06 14.17 -17.91
N THR A 133 14.78 13.25 -18.54
CA THR A 133 14.33 11.88 -18.79
C THR A 133 14.16 11.11 -17.48
N LEU A 134 15.14 11.18 -16.60
CA LEU A 134 15.10 10.54 -15.27
C LEU A 134 13.93 11.06 -14.42
N ASN A 135 13.65 12.37 -14.47
CA ASN A 135 12.51 12.97 -13.80
C ASN A 135 11.19 12.36 -14.27
N PHE A 136 11.02 12.18 -15.59
CA PHE A 136 9.81 11.59 -16.15
C PHE A 136 9.65 10.13 -15.71
N GLU A 137 10.73 9.35 -15.72
CA GLU A 137 10.70 7.95 -15.27
C GLU A 137 10.29 7.83 -13.80
N ILE A 138 10.85 8.66 -12.92
CA ILE A 138 10.50 8.67 -11.49
C ILE A 138 9.02 9.01 -11.30
N ILE A 139 8.51 10.03 -11.99
CA ILE A 139 7.10 10.40 -11.93
C ILE A 139 6.22 9.23 -12.38
N LEU A 140 6.56 8.55 -13.47
CA LEU A 140 5.78 7.43 -13.99
C LEU A 140 5.74 6.26 -12.99
N ILE A 141 6.90 5.87 -12.44
CA ILE A 141 7.00 4.76 -11.48
C ILE A 141 6.26 5.11 -10.19
N ARG A 142 6.40 6.33 -9.68
CA ARG A 142 5.66 6.81 -8.51
C ARG A 142 4.15 6.84 -8.72
N CYS A 143 3.70 7.26 -9.90
CA CYS A 143 2.28 7.20 -10.26
C CYS A 143 1.78 5.76 -10.33
N PHE A 144 2.60 4.83 -10.81
CA PHE A 144 2.28 3.41 -10.79
C PHE A 144 2.15 2.89 -9.36
N GLU A 145 3.10 3.17 -8.48
CA GLU A 145 3.07 2.77 -7.07
C GLU A 145 1.82 3.28 -6.35
N ILE A 146 1.56 4.60 -6.40
CA ILE A 146 0.37 5.19 -5.75
C ILE A 146 -0.90 4.68 -6.43
N GLY A 147 -0.89 4.46 -7.74
CA GLY A 147 -1.99 3.88 -8.50
C GLY A 147 -2.37 2.48 -8.01
N LEU A 148 -1.39 1.65 -7.61
CA LEU A 148 -1.65 0.35 -6.99
C LEU A 148 -2.47 0.52 -5.69
N PHE A 149 -2.08 1.45 -4.80
CA PHE A 149 -2.84 1.73 -3.58
C PHE A 149 -4.26 2.22 -3.89
N VAL A 150 -4.42 3.12 -4.87
CA VAL A 150 -5.76 3.59 -5.33
C VAL A 150 -6.63 2.42 -5.74
N VAL A 151 -6.12 1.53 -6.59
CA VAL A 151 -6.90 0.37 -7.08
C VAL A 151 -7.22 -0.61 -5.95
N ILE A 152 -6.27 -0.89 -5.07
CA ILE A 152 -6.48 -1.81 -3.94
C ILE A 152 -7.54 -1.25 -2.98
N TYR A 153 -7.47 0.04 -2.58
CA TYR A 153 -8.48 0.67 -1.73
C TYR A 153 -9.86 0.72 -2.42
N PHE A 154 -9.91 0.95 -3.73
CA PHE A 154 -11.16 0.88 -4.49
C PHE A 154 -11.78 -0.52 -4.45
N LEU A 155 -10.97 -1.56 -4.64
CA LEU A 155 -11.44 -2.96 -4.59
C LEU A 155 -11.90 -3.35 -3.18
N LEU A 156 -11.18 -2.93 -2.13
CA LEU A 156 -11.61 -3.11 -0.75
C LEU A 156 -12.95 -2.41 -0.50
N LEU A 157 -13.08 -1.16 -0.95
CA LEU A 157 -14.33 -0.41 -0.83
C LEU A 157 -15.50 -1.13 -1.55
N ALA A 158 -15.25 -1.69 -2.74
CA ALA A 158 -16.25 -2.46 -3.48
C ALA A 158 -16.68 -3.71 -2.71
N LEU A 159 -15.74 -4.42 -2.05
CA LEU A 159 -16.03 -5.57 -1.20
C LEU A 159 -16.96 -5.18 -0.04
N PHE A 160 -16.60 -4.14 0.72
CA PHE A 160 -17.38 -3.68 1.86
C PHE A 160 -18.78 -3.20 1.45
N LYS A 161 -18.88 -2.42 0.37
CA LYS A 161 -20.18 -1.94 -0.15
C LYS A 161 -21.06 -3.07 -0.64
N ASN A 162 -20.49 -4.08 -1.31
CA ASN A 162 -21.23 -5.26 -1.74
C ASN A 162 -21.79 -6.03 -0.54
N GLU A 163 -20.97 -6.23 0.51
CA GLU A 163 -21.40 -6.95 1.71
C GLU A 163 -22.51 -6.20 2.45
N ILE A 164 -22.43 -4.87 2.56
CA ILE A 164 -23.49 -4.05 3.16
C ILE A 164 -24.84 -4.24 2.42
N LYS A 165 -24.80 -4.40 1.08
CA LYS A 165 -26.02 -4.65 0.29
C LYS A 165 -26.58 -6.05 0.52
N VAL A 166 -25.72 -7.07 0.57
CA VAL A 166 -26.13 -8.48 0.72
C VAL A 166 -26.59 -8.76 2.14
N SER A 167 -25.94 -8.15 3.13
CA SER A 167 -26.22 -8.31 4.57
C SER A 167 -27.47 -7.56 5.04
N SER A 168 -28.35 -7.12 4.13
CA SER A 168 -29.58 -6.37 4.48
C SER A 168 -30.53 -7.10 5.44
N ARG A 169 -30.28 -8.37 5.73
CA ARG A 169 -31.05 -9.23 6.65
C ARG A 169 -30.35 -9.54 7.98
N GLY A 170 -29.17 -8.95 8.23
CA GLY A 170 -28.36 -9.22 9.42
C GLY A 170 -28.57 -8.23 10.55
N ASP A 171 -27.85 -8.48 11.66
CA ASP A 171 -27.80 -7.64 12.85
C ASP A 171 -27.44 -6.19 12.51
N ASN A 172 -28.20 -5.24 13.04
CA ASN A 172 -27.98 -3.80 12.86
C ASN A 172 -26.58 -3.34 13.34
N LYS A 173 -26.02 -4.00 14.35
CA LYS A 173 -24.68 -3.72 14.86
C LYS A 173 -23.62 -4.06 13.82
N PHE A 174 -23.69 -5.25 13.24
CA PHE A 174 -22.78 -5.71 12.18
C PHE A 174 -22.79 -4.80 10.96
N ARG A 175 -24.00 -4.44 10.48
CA ARG A 175 -24.16 -3.54 9.34
C ARG A 175 -23.58 -2.15 9.61
N LYS A 176 -23.71 -1.65 10.84
CA LYS A 176 -23.14 -0.39 11.26
C LYS A 176 -21.62 -0.44 11.21
N GLU A 177 -21.00 -1.50 11.73
CA GLU A 177 -19.53 -1.71 11.73
C GLU A 177 -18.96 -1.76 10.31
N LEU A 178 -19.59 -2.54 9.41
CA LEU A 178 -19.24 -2.56 7.99
C LEU A 178 -19.35 -1.17 7.33
N SER A 179 -20.43 -0.44 7.62
CA SER A 179 -20.65 0.90 7.09
C SER A 179 -19.56 1.85 7.55
N ASP A 180 -19.15 1.75 8.81
CA ASP A 180 -18.16 2.63 9.41
C ASP A 180 -16.76 2.36 8.86
N THR A 181 -16.38 1.08 8.75
CA THR A 181 -15.13 0.69 8.10
C THR A 181 -15.12 1.10 6.62
N SER A 182 -16.24 0.96 5.92
CA SER A 182 -16.38 1.42 4.53
C SER A 182 -16.13 2.93 4.37
N LYS A 183 -16.51 3.76 5.35
CA LYS A 183 -16.20 5.21 5.34
C LYS A 183 -14.71 5.46 5.48
N ILE A 184 -14.03 4.76 6.40
CA ILE A 184 -12.58 4.88 6.57
C ILE A 184 -11.87 4.53 5.26
N ILE A 185 -12.24 3.42 4.61
CA ILE A 185 -11.67 3.02 3.32
C ILE A 185 -11.96 4.07 2.24
N SER A 186 -13.16 4.69 2.25
CA SER A 186 -13.51 5.76 1.30
C SER A 186 -12.60 6.98 1.45
N TYR A 187 -12.26 7.37 2.68
CA TYR A 187 -11.31 8.46 2.94
C TYR A 187 -9.90 8.10 2.46
N ARG A 188 -9.44 6.87 2.72
CA ARG A 188 -8.12 6.39 2.26
C ARG A 188 -8.03 6.31 0.74
N PHE A 189 -9.08 5.84 0.09
CA PHE A 189 -9.21 5.87 -1.37
C PHE A 189 -9.13 7.30 -1.91
N LEU A 190 -9.87 8.23 -1.32
CA LEU A 190 -9.87 9.63 -1.75
C LEU A 190 -8.49 10.28 -1.52
N ALA A 191 -7.86 10.02 -0.37
CA ALA A 191 -6.51 10.51 -0.07
C ALA A 191 -5.48 9.97 -1.07
N SER A 192 -5.50 8.67 -1.37
CA SER A 192 -4.58 8.06 -2.35
C SER A 192 -4.83 8.60 -3.76
N LEU A 193 -6.08 8.83 -4.16
CA LEU A 193 -6.42 9.42 -5.45
C LEU A 193 -5.94 10.88 -5.54
N THR A 194 -6.10 11.66 -4.49
CA THR A 194 -5.61 13.05 -4.43
C THR A 194 -4.08 13.06 -4.52
N LEU A 195 -3.40 12.16 -3.80
CA LEU A 195 -1.94 12.06 -3.83
C LEU A 195 -1.43 11.59 -5.20
N LEU A 196 -2.17 10.73 -5.91
CA LEU A 196 -1.84 10.35 -7.27
C LEU A 196 -1.82 11.57 -8.20
N ILE A 197 -2.82 12.44 -8.09
CA ILE A 197 -2.89 13.68 -8.88
C ILE A 197 -1.75 14.63 -8.47
N VAL A 198 -1.57 14.83 -7.17
CA VAL A 198 -0.54 15.74 -6.64
C VAL A 198 0.87 15.26 -7.01
N SER A 199 1.11 13.95 -7.04
CA SER A 199 2.42 13.37 -7.37
C SER A 199 2.89 13.68 -8.79
N LEU A 200 1.99 14.03 -9.71
CA LEU A 200 2.33 14.52 -11.05
C LEU A 200 3.03 15.90 -11.02
N PHE A 201 2.81 16.67 -9.96
CA PHE A 201 3.31 18.04 -9.82
C PHE A 201 4.45 18.18 -8.79
N ILE A 202 4.72 17.12 -8.00
CA ILE A 202 5.79 17.15 -7.02
C ILE A 202 7.13 16.95 -7.74
N PRO A 203 8.11 17.85 -7.54
CA PRO A 203 9.45 17.68 -8.07
C PRO A 203 10.04 16.34 -7.63
N THR A 204 10.93 15.79 -8.43
CA THR A 204 11.66 14.57 -8.14
C THR A 204 12.79 14.85 -7.11
N GLY A 205 13.50 13.84 -6.72
CA GLY A 205 14.56 13.92 -5.72
C GLY A 205 14.07 13.65 -4.31
N PHE A 206 14.59 14.37 -3.32
CA PHE A 206 14.27 14.17 -1.89
C PHE A 206 12.76 14.16 -1.57
N LEU A 207 11.97 14.84 -2.40
CA LEU A 207 10.50 14.90 -2.22
C LEU A 207 9.76 13.70 -2.82
N ALA A 208 10.45 12.76 -3.46
CA ALA A 208 9.81 11.61 -4.11
C ALA A 208 9.00 10.74 -3.14
N GLU A 209 9.45 10.64 -1.89
CA GLU A 209 8.81 9.84 -0.83
C GLU A 209 7.63 10.54 -0.13
N LEU A 210 7.45 11.85 -0.32
CA LEU A 210 6.41 12.60 0.37
C LEU A 210 5.00 12.04 0.16
N PRO A 211 4.57 11.63 -1.06
CA PRO A 211 3.24 11.08 -1.24
C PRO A 211 3.01 9.81 -0.43
N LEU A 212 3.99 8.91 -0.39
CA LEU A 212 3.92 7.68 0.40
C LEU A 212 3.89 7.98 1.90
N ALA A 213 4.73 8.92 2.36
CA ALA A 213 4.76 9.37 3.75
C ALA A 213 3.42 9.97 4.18
N PHE A 214 2.83 10.85 3.37
CA PHE A 214 1.51 11.43 3.66
C PHE A 214 0.43 10.37 3.73
N LEU A 215 0.42 9.40 2.80
CA LEU A 215 -0.55 8.33 2.81
C LEU A 215 -0.39 7.46 4.07
N ALA A 216 0.84 7.12 4.45
CA ALA A 216 1.12 6.34 5.65
C ALA A 216 0.70 7.08 6.93
N LEU A 217 1.06 8.36 7.07
CA LEU A 217 0.64 9.18 8.20
C LEU A 217 -0.89 9.31 8.27
N PHE A 218 -1.55 9.43 7.12
CA PHE A 218 -3.01 9.47 7.06
C PHE A 218 -3.64 8.16 7.56
N THR A 219 -3.03 7.00 7.31
CA THR A 219 -3.55 5.72 7.82
C THR A 219 -3.33 5.55 9.32
N LEU A 220 -2.32 6.20 9.90
CA LEU A 220 -2.05 6.19 11.34
C LEU A 220 -2.96 7.13 12.14
N MET A 221 -3.73 8.00 11.48
CA MET A 221 -4.66 8.89 12.19
C MET A 221 -5.68 8.08 12.98
N PRO A 222 -5.92 8.46 14.27
CA PRO A 222 -6.88 7.76 15.11
C PRO A 222 -8.27 7.71 14.46
N SER A 223 -8.98 6.63 14.68
CA SER A 223 -10.35 6.46 14.17
C SER A 223 -11.31 7.58 14.61
N ASP A 224 -11.03 8.23 15.73
CA ASP A 224 -11.78 9.39 16.23
C ASP A 224 -11.70 10.59 15.29
N PHE A 225 -10.61 10.73 14.51
CA PHE A 225 -10.47 11.74 13.47
C PHE A 225 -11.53 11.59 12.37
N TYR A 226 -11.96 10.35 12.09
CA TYR A 226 -13.01 10.05 11.11
C TYR A 226 -14.42 10.11 11.72
N GLY A 227 -14.57 10.72 12.91
CA GLY A 227 -15.85 10.93 13.59
C GLY A 227 -16.39 9.71 14.33
N LYS A 228 -15.52 8.79 14.78
CA LYS A 228 -15.95 7.59 15.54
C LYS A 228 -15.01 7.15 16.64
N LYS A 229 -15.61 6.91 17.81
CA LYS A 229 -15.09 6.00 18.82
C LYS A 229 -15.21 4.56 18.29
N ILE A 230 -14.09 3.92 17.91
CA ILE A 230 -14.03 2.46 17.87
C ILE A 230 -14.15 2.03 19.33
N ILE A 231 -15.24 1.36 19.64
CA ILE A 231 -15.45 0.77 20.96
C ILE A 231 -14.32 -0.25 21.12
N SER A 232 -13.35 0.07 22.00
CA SER A 232 -12.35 -0.88 22.45
C SER A 232 -13.09 -2.03 23.12
N THR A 233 -13.08 -3.19 22.52
CA THR A 233 -13.38 -4.45 23.17
C THR A 233 -12.13 -4.96 23.86
#